data_6c289d812f9383b91820584fbb50eceb
#
_entry.id   6c289d812f9383b91820584fbb50eceb
#
_cell.length_a   1.000
_cell.length_b   1.000
_cell.length_c   1.000
_cell.angle_alpha   90.00
_cell.angle_beta   90.00
_cell.angle_gamma   90.00
#
_symmetry.space_group_name_H-M   'P 1'
#
loop_
_entity.id
_entity.type
_entity.pdbx_description
1 polymer ?
#
loop_
_entity_poly.entity_id
_entity_poly.type
_entity_poly.pdbx_seq_one_letter_code
_entity_poly.pdbx_strand_id
1 'polypeptide(L)'
;MAITIKKISYQNKKDVRILEAVLTNWFKDPKELNLTDPKMSYPFNFKKWATLFYKEQEIHSFVMKSDDWIIGMGSLKIIPDTKRAHAYHIFIDPEYRQKGLAEKMVHHLELLGRSEKMEVMTLRVVPKNKPAIKLYKKLGFEETASSKRKGLFFEKKLN
;
A
#
# COMPACT_ATOMS: atom_id res chain seq x y z
N MET A 1 -12.85 9.62 -17.32
CA MET A 1 -11.90 8.57 -17.00
C MET A 1 -12.44 7.74 -15.85
N ALA A 2 -12.67 6.45 -16.09
CA ALA A 2 -13.23 5.58 -15.06
C ALA A 2 -12.12 5.00 -14.18
N ILE A 3 -12.23 5.26 -12.88
CA ILE A 3 -11.28 4.72 -11.90
C ILE A 3 -11.93 3.55 -11.18
N THR A 4 -11.29 2.39 -11.21
CA THR A 4 -11.78 1.20 -10.52
C THR A 4 -10.67 0.62 -9.65
N ILE A 5 -11.07 -0.08 -8.57
CA ILE A 5 -10.12 -0.79 -7.71
C ILE A 5 -10.51 -2.26 -7.78
N LYS A 6 -9.54 -3.11 -8.14
CA LYS A 6 -9.77 -4.54 -8.29
C LYS A 6 -8.83 -5.34 -7.42
N LYS A 7 -9.35 -6.41 -6.85
CA LYS A 7 -8.53 -7.34 -6.08
C LYS A 7 -7.59 -8.10 -7.00
N ILE A 8 -6.36 -8.30 -6.55
CA ILE A 8 -5.34 -9.04 -7.27
C ILE A 8 -4.58 -9.91 -6.26
N SER A 9 -4.00 -11.01 -6.71
CA SER A 9 -3.35 -11.95 -5.79
C SER A 9 -1.95 -12.32 -6.28
N TYR A 10 -1.00 -12.26 -5.37
CA TYR A 10 0.37 -12.74 -5.62
C TYR A 10 0.42 -14.27 -5.71
N GLN A 11 -0.69 -14.96 -5.42
CA GLN A 11 -0.79 -16.42 -5.53
C GLN A 11 -1.42 -16.86 -6.86
N ASN A 12 -1.88 -15.92 -7.67
CA ASN A 12 -2.51 -16.20 -8.97
C ASN A 12 -1.50 -15.93 -10.09
N LYS A 13 -1.27 -16.91 -10.95
CA LYS A 13 -0.24 -16.80 -11.99
C LYS A 13 -0.45 -15.64 -12.98
N LYS A 14 -1.71 -15.39 -13.37
CA LYS A 14 -2.03 -14.29 -14.26
C LYS A 14 -1.72 -12.96 -13.57
N ASP A 15 -2.14 -12.83 -12.32
CA ASP A 15 -1.92 -11.61 -11.55
C ASP A 15 -0.44 -11.36 -11.32
N VAL A 16 0.32 -12.40 -11.00
CA VAL A 16 1.77 -12.30 -10.78
C VAL A 16 2.46 -11.74 -12.01
N ARG A 17 2.07 -12.23 -13.20
CA ARG A 17 2.67 -11.76 -14.45
C ARG A 17 2.42 -10.27 -14.66
N ILE A 18 1.19 -9.84 -14.41
CA ILE A 18 0.81 -8.43 -14.54
C ILE A 18 1.55 -7.58 -13.50
N LEU A 19 1.55 -8.02 -12.25
CA LEU A 19 2.22 -7.31 -11.16
C LEU A 19 3.71 -7.15 -11.42
N GLU A 20 4.35 -8.21 -11.88
CA GLU A 20 5.80 -8.15 -12.16
C GLU A 20 6.11 -7.07 -13.19
N ALA A 21 5.35 -7.02 -14.28
CA ALA A 21 5.56 -6.04 -15.33
C ALA A 21 5.35 -4.61 -14.83
N VAL A 22 4.25 -4.39 -14.10
CA VAL A 22 3.89 -3.06 -13.62
C VAL A 22 4.89 -2.56 -12.57
N LEU A 23 5.18 -3.40 -11.58
CA LEU A 23 6.08 -3.02 -10.49
C LEU A 23 7.50 -2.80 -10.97
N THR A 24 7.97 -3.63 -11.91
CA THR A 24 9.30 -3.46 -12.49
C THR A 24 9.42 -2.11 -13.19
N ASN A 25 8.35 -1.70 -13.89
CA ASN A 25 8.34 -0.40 -14.54
C ASN A 25 8.35 0.75 -13.53
N TRP A 26 7.51 0.69 -12.50
CA TRP A 26 7.45 1.75 -11.47
C TRP A 26 8.76 1.87 -10.69
N PHE A 27 9.34 0.73 -10.30
CA PHE A 27 10.48 0.70 -9.38
C PHE A 27 11.83 0.60 -10.05
N LYS A 28 11.88 0.87 -11.35
CA LYS A 28 13.15 1.16 -12.00
C LYS A 28 13.72 2.50 -11.52
N ASP A 29 12.88 3.35 -10.91
CA ASP A 29 13.29 4.57 -10.24
C ASP A 29 13.63 4.25 -8.79
N PRO A 30 14.92 4.35 -8.38
CA PRO A 30 15.32 4.02 -7.01
C PRO A 30 14.62 4.86 -5.95
N LYS A 31 14.28 6.10 -6.26
CA LYS A 31 13.58 6.98 -5.34
C LYS A 31 12.19 6.44 -5.02
N GLU A 32 11.45 6.04 -6.06
CA GLU A 32 10.10 5.51 -5.86
C GLU A 32 10.13 4.20 -5.08
N LEU A 33 11.08 3.34 -5.37
CA LEU A 33 11.22 2.09 -4.61
C LEU A 33 11.51 2.37 -3.14
N ASN A 34 12.45 3.26 -2.86
CA ASN A 34 12.85 3.57 -1.48
C ASN A 34 11.69 4.20 -0.68
N LEU A 35 10.92 5.08 -1.31
CA LEU A 35 9.78 5.71 -0.64
C LEU A 35 8.65 4.71 -0.39
N THR A 36 8.50 3.71 -1.25
CA THR A 36 7.42 2.72 -1.11
C THR A 36 7.78 1.64 -0.10
N ASP A 37 9.02 1.14 -0.15
CA ASP A 37 9.49 0.19 0.86
C ASP A 37 11.00 0.29 1.02
N PRO A 38 11.47 0.94 2.10
CA PRO A 38 12.91 1.12 2.33
C PRO A 38 13.66 -0.17 2.64
N LYS A 39 12.94 -1.26 2.96
CA LYS A 39 13.59 -2.55 3.21
C LYS A 39 14.02 -3.23 1.92
N MET A 40 13.47 -2.81 0.80
CA MET A 40 13.80 -3.38 -0.49
C MET A 40 14.96 -2.61 -1.10
N SER A 41 16.10 -3.28 -1.28
CA SER A 41 17.26 -2.65 -1.88
C SER A 41 17.09 -2.56 -3.40
N TYR A 42 17.66 -1.52 -3.98
CA TYR A 42 17.69 -1.34 -5.42
C TYR A 42 18.83 -2.20 -6.02
N PRO A 43 18.69 -2.83 -7.20
CA PRO A 43 17.53 -2.72 -8.09
C PRO A 43 16.35 -3.57 -7.64
N PHE A 44 15.17 -3.20 -8.13
CA PHE A 44 13.96 -3.92 -7.80
C PHE A 44 14.04 -5.37 -8.27
N ASN A 45 13.65 -6.31 -7.40
CA ASN A 45 13.59 -7.74 -7.71
C ASN A 45 12.22 -8.23 -7.32
N PHE A 46 11.39 -8.55 -8.29
CA PHE A 46 10.00 -8.92 -8.04
C PHE A 46 9.88 -10.20 -7.19
N LYS A 47 10.71 -11.20 -7.45
CA LYS A 47 10.66 -12.45 -6.71
C LYS A 47 10.96 -12.23 -5.23
N LYS A 48 11.94 -11.39 -4.93
CA LYS A 48 12.30 -11.03 -3.56
C LYS A 48 11.17 -10.24 -2.90
N TRP A 49 10.59 -9.28 -3.62
CA TRP A 49 9.45 -8.50 -3.16
C TRP A 49 8.29 -9.40 -2.78
N ALA A 50 7.89 -10.31 -3.66
CA ALA A 50 6.78 -11.21 -3.41
C ALA A 50 7.06 -12.13 -2.22
N THR A 51 8.28 -12.65 -2.12
CA THR A 51 8.67 -13.56 -1.04
C THR A 51 8.68 -12.84 0.32
N LEU A 52 9.20 -11.60 0.38
CA LEU A 52 9.32 -10.88 1.64
C LEU A 52 7.97 -10.35 2.14
N PHE A 53 7.09 -9.91 1.25
CA PHE A 53 5.92 -9.14 1.65
C PHE A 53 4.58 -9.78 1.34
N TYR A 54 4.52 -10.81 0.50
CA TYR A 54 3.25 -11.35 0.00
C TYR A 54 3.11 -12.86 0.13
N LYS A 55 3.83 -13.45 1.06
CA LYS A 55 3.80 -14.89 1.29
C LYS A 55 2.63 -15.34 2.15
N GLU A 56 2.16 -14.49 3.03
CA GLU A 56 1.12 -14.83 4.00
C GLU A 56 -0.27 -14.77 3.39
N GLN A 57 -1.20 -15.59 3.93
CA GLN A 57 -2.54 -15.70 3.38
C GLN A 57 -3.47 -14.57 3.81
N GLU A 58 -3.16 -13.88 4.91
CA GLU A 58 -4.02 -12.82 5.44
C GLU A 58 -3.80 -11.46 4.77
N ILE A 59 -3.24 -11.48 3.56
CA ILE A 59 -2.93 -10.26 2.81
C ILE A 59 -3.91 -10.12 1.65
N HIS A 60 -4.52 -8.93 1.58
CA HIS A 60 -5.42 -8.56 0.49
C HIS A 60 -4.75 -7.47 -0.33
N SER A 61 -4.55 -7.71 -1.61
CA SER A 61 -3.89 -6.77 -2.50
C SER A 61 -4.85 -6.28 -3.57
N PHE A 62 -4.70 -5.01 -3.94
CA PHE A 62 -5.57 -4.36 -4.91
C PHE A 62 -4.75 -3.55 -5.89
N VAL A 63 -5.25 -3.44 -7.10
CA VAL A 63 -4.73 -2.50 -8.08
C VAL A 63 -5.82 -1.49 -8.40
N MET A 64 -5.38 -0.26 -8.69
CA MET A 64 -6.26 0.80 -9.16
C MET A 64 -6.07 0.95 -10.65
N LYS A 65 -7.17 1.04 -11.39
CA LYS A 65 -7.13 1.13 -12.84
C LYS A 65 -7.82 2.39 -13.33
N SER A 66 -7.22 3.01 -14.33
CA SER A 66 -7.86 4.05 -15.13
C SER A 66 -8.15 3.39 -16.46
N ASP A 67 -9.43 3.09 -16.68
CA ASP A 67 -9.88 2.23 -17.79
C ASP A 67 -9.08 0.90 -17.72
N ASP A 68 -8.24 0.59 -18.70
CA ASP A 68 -7.48 -0.67 -18.71
C ASP A 68 -6.06 -0.54 -18.15
N TRP A 69 -5.65 0.66 -17.77
CA TRP A 69 -4.28 0.90 -17.27
C TRP A 69 -4.21 0.80 -15.76
N ILE A 70 -3.23 0.06 -15.27
CA ILE A 70 -2.96 0.02 -13.83
C ILE A 70 -2.18 1.26 -13.45
N ILE A 71 -2.75 2.07 -12.55
CA ILE A 71 -2.18 3.36 -12.14
C ILE A 71 -1.86 3.43 -10.66
N GLY A 72 -2.15 2.39 -9.90
CA GLY A 72 -1.86 2.37 -8.48
C GLY A 72 -2.06 1.02 -7.86
N MET A 73 -1.67 0.91 -6.61
CA MET A 73 -1.83 -0.32 -5.84
C MET A 73 -1.93 -0.01 -4.35
N GLY A 74 -2.36 -1.00 -3.59
CA GLY A 74 -2.39 -0.95 -2.14
C GLY A 74 -2.67 -2.32 -1.57
N SER A 75 -2.15 -2.59 -0.38
CA SER A 75 -2.33 -3.88 0.27
C SER A 75 -2.73 -3.70 1.73
N LEU A 76 -3.48 -4.67 2.25
CA LEU A 76 -3.91 -4.67 3.63
C LEU A 76 -3.66 -6.05 4.23
N LYS A 77 -2.92 -6.08 5.32
CA LYS A 77 -2.70 -7.31 6.07
C LYS A 77 -3.64 -7.32 7.26
N ILE A 78 -4.47 -8.34 7.36
CA ILE A 78 -5.40 -8.51 8.48
C ILE A 78 -4.68 -9.27 9.59
N ILE A 79 -4.67 -8.71 10.79
CA ILE A 79 -4.01 -9.30 11.96
C ILE A 79 -5.08 -9.50 13.04
N PRO A 80 -5.79 -10.65 13.00
CA PRO A 80 -6.96 -10.86 13.88
C PRO A 80 -6.62 -10.83 15.37
N ASP A 81 -5.44 -11.34 15.76
CA ASP A 81 -5.06 -11.44 17.15
C ASP A 81 -5.06 -10.10 17.87
N THR A 82 -4.66 -9.04 17.18
CA THR A 82 -4.62 -7.69 17.76
C THR A 82 -5.70 -6.79 17.19
N LYS A 83 -6.56 -7.32 16.32
CA LYS A 83 -7.62 -6.59 15.62
C LYS A 83 -7.08 -5.39 14.85
N ARG A 84 -5.94 -5.56 14.25
CA ARG A 84 -5.27 -4.52 13.45
C ARG A 84 -5.27 -4.87 11.98
N ALA A 85 -5.45 -3.85 11.16
CA ALA A 85 -5.33 -3.95 9.71
C ALA A 85 -4.15 -3.08 9.30
N HIS A 86 -3.09 -3.71 8.79
CA HIS A 86 -1.88 -2.98 8.41
C HIS A 86 -1.88 -2.70 6.92
N ALA A 87 -2.00 -1.43 6.55
CA ALA A 87 -1.94 -0.99 5.16
C ALA A 87 -0.47 -0.76 4.77
N TYR A 88 -0.11 -1.20 3.56
CA TYR A 88 1.25 -1.01 3.09
C TYR A 88 1.31 -1.05 1.58
N HIS A 89 2.45 -0.62 1.04
CA HIS A 89 2.69 -0.55 -0.41
C HIS A 89 1.60 0.21 -1.15
N ILE A 90 1.13 1.32 -0.56
CA ILE A 90 0.20 2.22 -1.23
C ILE A 90 1.02 3.09 -2.18
N PHE A 91 0.73 2.98 -3.47
CA PHE A 91 1.50 3.64 -4.51
C PHE A 91 0.57 4.09 -5.62
N ILE A 92 0.78 5.32 -6.09
CA ILE A 92 0.08 5.86 -7.25
C ILE A 92 1.15 6.26 -8.27
N ASP A 93 0.93 5.85 -9.52
CA ASP A 93 1.81 6.23 -10.63
C ASP A 93 2.04 7.74 -10.61
N PRO A 94 3.30 8.21 -10.69
CA PRO A 94 3.57 9.65 -10.61
C PRO A 94 2.76 10.51 -11.57
N GLU A 95 2.43 10.00 -12.74
CA GLU A 95 1.63 10.76 -13.72
C GLU A 95 0.18 10.95 -13.30
N TYR A 96 -0.28 10.19 -12.29
CA TYR A 96 -1.66 10.24 -11.84
C TYR A 96 -1.80 10.82 -10.42
N ARG A 97 -0.73 11.38 -9.88
CA ARG A 97 -0.75 11.96 -8.53
C ARG A 97 -1.47 13.30 -8.49
N GLN A 98 -1.77 13.76 -7.26
CA GLN A 98 -2.47 15.02 -6.98
C GLN A 98 -3.91 15.04 -7.52
N LYS A 99 -4.53 13.86 -7.57
CA LYS A 99 -5.92 13.70 -8.04
C LYS A 99 -6.80 13.00 -7.01
N GLY A 100 -6.32 12.87 -5.77
CA GLY A 100 -7.07 12.20 -4.71
C GLY A 100 -7.12 10.70 -4.80
N LEU A 101 -6.27 10.08 -5.62
CA LEU A 101 -6.34 8.63 -5.85
C LEU A 101 -5.76 7.82 -4.69
N ALA A 102 -4.72 8.32 -4.02
CA ALA A 102 -4.19 7.65 -2.82
C ALA A 102 -5.23 7.63 -1.72
N GLU A 103 -5.95 8.75 -1.54
CA GLU A 103 -7.05 8.82 -0.59
C GLU A 103 -8.13 7.79 -0.91
N LYS A 104 -8.47 7.65 -2.20
CA LYS A 104 -9.46 6.67 -2.65
C LYS A 104 -9.01 5.24 -2.29
N MET A 105 -7.73 4.92 -2.47
CA MET A 105 -7.20 3.61 -2.11
C MET A 105 -7.28 3.39 -0.59
N VAL A 106 -6.89 4.38 0.20
CA VAL A 106 -6.95 4.28 1.67
C VAL A 106 -8.38 4.02 2.13
N HIS A 107 -9.36 4.75 1.57
CA HIS A 107 -10.76 4.53 1.91
C HIS A 107 -11.21 3.10 1.58
N HIS A 108 -10.78 2.57 0.45
CA HIS A 108 -11.09 1.19 0.07
C HIS A 108 -10.54 0.20 1.10
N LEU A 109 -9.29 0.39 1.53
CA LEU A 109 -8.67 -0.47 2.52
C LEU A 109 -9.34 -0.34 3.90
N GLU A 110 -9.79 0.86 4.25
CA GLU A 110 -10.54 1.07 5.49
C GLU A 110 -11.85 0.32 5.49
N LEU A 111 -12.56 0.34 4.37
CA LEU A 111 -13.82 -0.41 4.24
C LEU A 111 -13.59 -1.91 4.44
N LEU A 112 -12.51 -2.43 3.87
CA LEU A 112 -12.16 -3.83 4.06
C LEU A 112 -11.83 -4.12 5.53
N GLY A 113 -11.03 -3.28 6.16
CA GLY A 113 -10.69 -3.44 7.57
C GLY A 113 -11.91 -3.48 8.45
N ARG A 114 -12.88 -2.60 8.20
CA ARG A 114 -14.14 -2.58 8.93
C ARG A 114 -14.97 -3.83 8.68
N SER A 115 -15.04 -4.29 7.43
CA SER A 115 -15.80 -5.49 7.09
C SER A 115 -15.21 -6.74 7.74
N GLU A 116 -13.90 -6.75 7.96
CA GLU A 116 -13.22 -7.84 8.67
C GLU A 116 -13.21 -7.65 10.18
N LYS A 117 -13.91 -6.61 10.66
CA LYS A 117 -14.06 -6.31 12.10
C LYS A 117 -12.75 -5.96 12.79
N MET A 118 -11.84 -5.36 12.08
CA MET A 118 -10.62 -4.81 12.66
C MET A 118 -10.93 -3.47 13.32
N GLU A 119 -10.20 -3.15 14.39
CA GLU A 119 -10.47 -1.96 15.20
C GLU A 119 -9.54 -0.81 14.88
N VAL A 120 -8.33 -1.11 14.41
CA VAL A 120 -7.31 -0.10 14.14
C VAL A 120 -6.65 -0.39 12.80
N MET A 121 -6.43 0.66 12.02
CA MET A 121 -5.64 0.58 10.81
C MET A 121 -4.28 1.22 11.06
N THR A 122 -3.22 0.54 10.66
CA THR A 122 -1.85 1.03 10.85
C THR A 122 -1.15 1.17 9.50
N LEU A 123 -0.14 2.04 9.47
CA LEU A 123 0.74 2.14 8.31
C LEU A 123 2.08 2.76 8.72
N ARG A 124 3.10 2.56 7.88
CA ARG A 124 4.41 3.16 8.08
C ARG A 124 4.74 4.06 6.91
N VAL A 125 5.42 5.17 7.18
CA VAL A 125 5.80 6.14 6.16
C VAL A 125 7.25 6.54 6.37
N VAL A 126 8.03 6.56 5.29
CA VAL A 126 9.40 7.07 5.33
C VAL A 126 9.36 8.56 5.68
N PRO A 127 10.21 9.05 6.61
CA PRO A 127 10.16 10.47 7.00
C PRO A 127 10.33 11.45 5.85
N LYS A 128 11.04 11.06 4.79
CA LYS A 128 11.24 11.90 3.62
C LYS A 128 9.99 12.05 2.76
N ASN A 129 9.01 11.17 2.94
CA ASN A 129 7.80 11.17 2.12
C ASN A 129 6.79 12.16 2.68
N LYS A 130 7.07 13.45 2.52
CA LYS A 130 6.24 14.53 3.06
C LYS A 130 4.81 14.53 2.54
N PRO A 131 4.57 14.33 1.22
CA PRO A 131 3.19 14.27 0.73
C PRO A 131 2.37 13.16 1.38
N ALA A 132 2.95 11.99 1.60
CA ALA A 132 2.24 10.89 2.24
C ALA A 132 1.91 11.21 3.69
N ILE A 133 2.87 11.77 4.44
CA ILE A 133 2.66 12.17 5.83
C ILE A 133 1.49 13.15 5.93
N LYS A 134 1.49 14.15 5.06
CA LYS A 134 0.42 15.16 5.03
C LYS A 134 -0.93 14.52 4.73
N LEU A 135 -0.96 13.61 3.77
CA LEU A 135 -2.18 12.89 3.40
C LEU A 135 -2.74 12.10 4.57
N TYR A 136 -1.91 11.30 5.21
CA TYR A 136 -2.39 10.41 6.28
C TYR A 136 -2.87 11.21 7.50
N LYS A 137 -2.20 12.30 7.83
CA LYS A 137 -2.70 13.20 8.89
C LYS A 137 -4.05 13.80 8.53
N LYS A 138 -4.21 14.22 7.29
CA LYS A 138 -5.49 14.73 6.79
C LYS A 138 -6.59 13.70 6.92
N LEU A 139 -6.28 12.43 6.69
CA LEU A 139 -7.25 11.34 6.74
C LEU A 139 -7.55 10.85 8.17
N GLY A 140 -6.93 11.46 9.18
CA GLY A 140 -7.22 11.14 10.58
C GLY A 140 -6.25 10.16 11.22
N PHE A 141 -5.17 9.81 10.55
CA PHE A 141 -4.13 8.98 11.16
C PHE A 141 -3.29 9.81 12.10
N GLU A 142 -2.89 9.22 13.20
CA GLU A 142 -2.03 9.87 14.20
C GLU A 142 -0.72 9.11 14.33
N GLU A 143 0.37 9.87 14.45
CA GLU A 143 1.68 9.28 14.62
C GLU A 143 1.83 8.75 16.05
N THR A 144 2.41 7.56 16.21
CA THR A 144 2.61 6.96 17.52
C THR A 144 4.06 7.02 17.96
N ALA A 145 4.29 6.93 19.27
CA ALA A 145 5.62 7.01 19.85
C ALA A 145 6.54 5.86 19.42
N SER A 146 5.98 4.74 19.00
CA SER A 146 6.76 3.57 18.57
C SER A 146 7.38 3.72 17.17
N SER A 147 7.11 4.81 16.48
CA SER A 147 7.48 5.01 15.08
C SER A 147 8.95 5.35 14.83
N LYS A 148 9.74 5.59 15.86
CA LYS A 148 11.04 6.27 15.71
C LYS A 148 12.17 5.52 15.02
N ARG A 149 12.08 4.19 14.86
CA ARG A 149 13.22 3.40 14.35
C ARG A 149 13.15 2.98 12.89
N LYS A 150 11.95 2.75 12.33
CA LYS A 150 11.81 2.16 10.99
C LYS A 150 10.84 2.95 10.13
N GLY A 151 10.92 4.27 10.25
CA GLY A 151 9.96 5.15 9.62
C GLY A 151 8.88 5.53 10.62
N LEU A 152 8.04 6.47 10.21
CA LEU A 152 6.97 6.97 11.05
C LEU A 152 5.82 5.97 11.06
N PHE A 153 5.31 5.66 12.24
CA PHE A 153 4.21 4.72 12.39
C PHE A 153 2.92 5.48 12.71
N PHE A 154 1.88 5.22 11.93
CA PHE A 154 0.61 5.92 12.05
C PHE A 154 -0.50 4.95 12.36
N GLU A 155 -1.49 5.41 13.12
CA GLU A 155 -2.67 4.62 13.48
C GLU A 155 -3.94 5.43 13.31
N LYS A 156 -5.03 4.73 12.95
CA LYS A 156 -6.36 5.32 12.87
C LYS A 156 -7.38 4.30 13.37
N LYS A 157 -8.29 4.73 14.24
CA LYS A 157 -9.40 3.87 14.68
C LYS A 157 -10.40 3.70 13.56
N LEU A 158 -10.88 2.48 13.38
CA LEU A 158 -11.81 2.14 12.30
C LEU A 158 -13.29 2.22 12.70
N ASN A 159 -13.58 2.39 13.98
CA ASN A 159 -14.98 2.51 14.43
C ASN A 159 -15.37 3.94 14.68
#